data_526163ea0f486dd77f3d1a268ed4ecd2
#
_entry.id   526163ea0f486dd77f3d1a268ed4ecd2
#
_cell.length_a   1.000
_cell.length_b   1.000
_cell.length_c   1.000
_cell.angle_alpha   90.00
_cell.angle_beta   90.00
_cell.angle_gamma   90.00
#
_symmetry.space_group_name_H-M   'P 1'
#
loop_
_entity.id
_entity.type
_entity.pdbx_description
1 polymer ?
#
loop_
_entity_poly.entity_id
_entity_poly.type
_entity_poly.pdbx_seq_one_letter_code
_entity_poly.pdbx_strand_id
1 'polypeptide(L)'
;MGVETGRITTDIPARLDRLRWARWRWMVVIGLGTVWILDGLEVTIVGSMSEALKPEGTGLGLSSFDVGLAGAIYVAGACIGALFFGHLTDRFGRKQLFLITPGLYTVATVLTAFAPNPAWYFTARFLTGTGIGGEYAALNSA
;
A
#
# COMPACT_ATOMS: atom_id res chain seq x y z
N MET A 1 23.00 -32.48 -27.35
CA MET A 1 21.84 -31.84 -28.02
C MET A 1 21.57 -30.53 -27.28
N GLY A 2 22.10 -29.43 -27.81
CA GLY A 2 21.84 -28.09 -27.27
C GLY A 2 20.47 -27.62 -27.74
N VAL A 3 19.60 -27.29 -26.81
CA VAL A 3 18.35 -26.61 -27.12
C VAL A 3 18.74 -25.16 -27.50
N GLU A 4 18.74 -24.84 -28.78
CA GLU A 4 18.82 -23.46 -29.23
C GLU A 4 17.55 -22.74 -28.77
N THR A 5 17.67 -21.93 -27.72
CA THR A 5 16.64 -20.99 -27.34
C THR A 5 16.54 -19.94 -28.45
N GLY A 6 15.59 -20.16 -29.37
CA GLY A 6 15.33 -19.23 -30.47
C GLY A 6 15.02 -17.84 -29.93
N ARG A 7 15.82 -16.84 -30.30
CA ARG A 7 15.52 -15.42 -30.07
C ARG A 7 14.23 -15.08 -30.80
N ILE A 8 13.15 -14.90 -30.05
CA ILE A 8 11.90 -14.36 -30.58
C ILE A 8 12.12 -12.86 -30.79
N THR A 9 12.41 -12.45 -32.03
CA THR A 9 12.40 -11.03 -32.39
C THR A 9 10.95 -10.59 -32.54
N THR A 10 10.47 -9.76 -31.64
CA THR A 10 9.11 -9.21 -31.68
C THR A 10 9.17 -7.69 -31.83
N ASP A 11 8.34 -7.13 -32.72
CA ASP A 11 8.19 -5.69 -32.91
C ASP A 11 7.21 -5.05 -31.90
N ILE A 12 6.69 -5.83 -30.96
CA ILE A 12 5.69 -5.36 -29.99
C ILE A 12 6.19 -4.15 -29.19
N PRO A 13 7.40 -4.12 -28.62
CA PRO A 13 7.90 -2.96 -27.90
C PRO A 13 7.95 -1.70 -28.77
N ALA A 14 8.48 -1.81 -30.00
CA ALA A 14 8.56 -0.70 -30.93
C ALA A 14 7.17 -0.18 -31.40
N ARG A 15 6.17 -1.05 -31.43
CA ARG A 15 4.77 -0.68 -31.73
C ARG A 15 4.12 0.00 -30.53
N LEU A 16 4.44 -0.41 -29.31
CA LEU A 16 3.96 0.22 -28.07
C LEU A 16 4.53 1.63 -27.91
N ASP A 17 5.81 1.84 -28.25
CA ASP A 17 6.45 3.16 -28.19
C ASP A 17 5.87 4.16 -29.20
N ARG A 18 5.32 3.69 -30.32
CA ARG A 18 4.67 4.54 -31.33
C ARG A 18 3.23 4.91 -30.99
N LEU A 19 2.64 4.33 -29.95
CA LEU A 19 1.27 4.65 -29.54
C LEU A 19 1.22 6.07 -28.98
N ARG A 20 0.41 6.92 -29.61
CA ARG A 20 0.12 8.27 -29.10
C ARG A 20 -0.41 8.20 -27.66
N TRP A 21 -0.01 9.17 -26.86
CA TRP A 21 -0.54 9.36 -25.51
C TRP A 21 -2.07 9.49 -25.55
N ALA A 22 -2.80 8.43 -25.22
CA ALA A 22 -4.25 8.43 -25.15
C ALA A 22 -4.71 8.97 -23.80
N ARG A 23 -5.92 9.55 -23.76
CA ARG A 23 -6.55 10.04 -22.53
C ARG A 23 -6.56 8.99 -21.42
N TRP A 24 -6.70 7.73 -21.78
CA TRP A 24 -6.67 6.60 -20.86
C TRP A 24 -5.33 6.47 -20.10
N ARG A 25 -4.21 6.69 -20.76
CA ARG A 25 -2.88 6.67 -20.12
C ARG A 25 -2.76 7.77 -19.06
N TRP A 26 -3.27 8.98 -19.36
CA TRP A 26 -3.31 10.06 -18.39
C TRP A 26 -4.17 9.72 -17.17
N MET A 27 -5.32 9.06 -17.35
CA MET A 27 -6.15 8.61 -16.24
C MET A 27 -5.42 7.60 -15.35
N VAL A 28 -4.66 6.67 -15.94
CA VAL A 28 -3.86 5.70 -15.19
C VAL A 28 -2.73 6.42 -14.43
N VAL A 29 -1.99 7.30 -15.07
CA VAL A 29 -0.88 8.05 -14.43
C VAL A 29 -1.40 8.93 -13.28
N ILE A 30 -2.50 9.66 -13.50
CA ILE A 30 -3.11 10.48 -12.47
C ILE A 30 -3.64 9.61 -11.33
N GLY A 31 -4.31 8.51 -11.63
CA GLY A 31 -4.81 7.57 -10.63
C GLY A 31 -3.69 7.01 -9.75
N LEU A 32 -2.64 6.48 -10.35
CA LEU A 32 -1.47 5.96 -9.64
C LEU A 32 -0.75 7.07 -8.85
N GLY A 33 -0.58 8.25 -9.44
CA GLY A 33 0.03 9.40 -8.77
C GLY A 33 -0.78 9.87 -7.56
N THR A 34 -2.10 9.83 -7.66
CA THR A 34 -3.00 10.18 -6.54
C THR A 34 -2.84 9.20 -5.38
N VAL A 35 -2.77 7.91 -5.66
CA VAL A 35 -2.53 6.87 -4.63
C VAL A 35 -1.20 7.13 -3.93
N TRP A 36 -0.12 7.34 -4.66
CA TRP A 36 1.20 7.65 -4.08
C TRP A 36 1.21 8.90 -3.21
N ILE A 37 0.48 9.94 -3.61
CA ILE A 37 0.33 11.17 -2.83
C ILE A 37 -0.44 10.88 -1.53
N LEU A 38 -1.51 10.09 -1.59
CA LEU A 38 -2.30 9.73 -0.42
C LEU A 38 -1.49 8.89 0.58
N ASP A 39 -0.69 7.95 0.09
CA ASP A 39 0.22 7.15 0.93
C ASP A 39 1.25 8.04 1.63
N GLY A 40 1.87 8.96 0.89
CA GLY A 40 2.82 9.93 1.46
C GLY A 40 2.16 10.86 2.49
N LEU A 41 0.94 11.31 2.23
CA LEU A 41 0.17 12.13 3.16
C LEU A 41 -0.15 11.37 4.45
N GLU A 42 -0.53 10.09 4.36
CA GLU A 42 -0.82 9.30 5.56
C GLU A 42 0.39 9.20 6.48
N VAL A 43 1.55 8.86 5.95
CA VAL A 43 2.80 8.77 6.74
C VAL A 43 3.10 10.12 7.40
N THR A 44 2.93 11.21 6.67
CA THR A 44 3.17 12.57 7.18
C THR A 44 2.17 12.97 8.26
N ILE A 45 0.88 12.70 8.05
CA ILE A 45 -0.19 13.00 9.01
C ILE A 45 0.02 12.21 10.30
N VAL A 46 0.34 10.92 10.20
CA VAL A 46 0.61 10.09 11.38
C VAL A 46 1.82 10.62 12.15
N GLY A 47 2.88 11.03 11.46
CA GLY A 47 4.03 11.67 12.08
C GLY A 47 3.67 12.95 12.85
N SER A 48 2.86 13.83 12.25
CA SER A 48 2.42 15.07 12.88
C SER A 48 1.41 14.87 14.00
N MET A 49 0.53 13.87 13.89
CA MET A 49 -0.44 13.51 14.93
C MET A 49 0.20 12.80 16.13
N SER A 50 1.42 12.30 15.99
CA SER A 50 2.13 11.60 17.05
C SER A 50 2.21 12.41 18.35
N GLU A 51 2.40 13.71 18.25
CA GLU A 51 2.40 14.63 19.38
C GLU A 51 1.00 14.76 20.04
N ALA A 52 -0.07 14.73 19.25
CA ALA A 52 -1.44 14.80 19.75
C ALA A 52 -1.92 13.52 20.42
N LEU A 53 -1.27 12.38 20.18
CA LEU A 53 -1.60 11.09 20.78
C LEU A 53 -0.97 10.90 22.16
N LYS A 54 0.00 11.75 22.54
CA LYS A 54 0.75 11.67 23.81
C LYS A 54 0.01 12.21 25.05
N PRO A 55 -0.78 13.33 24.99
CA PRO A 55 -1.35 13.90 26.18
C PRO A 55 -2.31 12.98 26.93
N GLU A 56 -2.07 12.82 28.22
CA GLU A 56 -3.01 12.16 29.13
C GLU A 56 -4.31 12.99 29.23
N GLY A 57 -5.43 12.34 28.91
CA GLY A 57 -6.77 12.93 29.04
C GLY A 57 -7.47 13.36 27.75
N THR A 58 -6.76 13.57 26.66
CA THR A 58 -7.34 13.94 25.35
C THR A 58 -7.01 12.98 24.23
N GLY A 59 -6.07 12.06 24.45
CA GLY A 59 -5.61 11.08 23.46
C GLY A 59 -5.53 9.67 24.07
N LEU A 60 -4.83 8.81 23.37
CA LEU A 60 -4.61 7.42 23.79
C LEU A 60 -3.55 7.28 24.91
N GLY A 61 -2.94 8.39 25.36
CA GLY A 61 -1.88 8.39 26.36
C GLY A 61 -0.62 7.65 25.91
N LEU A 62 -0.32 7.65 24.61
CA LEU A 62 0.81 6.92 24.04
C LEU A 62 2.14 7.58 24.42
N SER A 63 3.10 6.78 24.86
CA SER A 63 4.48 7.23 25.01
C SER A 63 5.17 7.40 23.66
N SER A 64 6.31 8.09 23.65
CA SER A 64 7.14 8.20 22.43
C SER A 64 7.60 6.82 21.90
N PHE A 65 7.78 5.87 22.81
CA PHE A 65 8.07 4.48 22.46
C PHE A 65 6.90 3.81 21.74
N ASP A 66 5.67 4.01 22.24
CA ASP A 66 4.45 3.42 21.64
C ASP A 66 4.19 3.96 20.24
N VAL A 67 4.46 5.25 20.01
CA VAL A 67 4.39 5.85 18.68
C VAL A 67 5.41 5.23 17.73
N GLY A 68 6.65 5.03 18.19
CA GLY A 68 7.68 4.33 17.42
C GLY A 68 7.30 2.87 17.14
N LEU A 69 6.73 2.18 18.14
CA LEU A 69 6.24 0.81 18.02
C LEU A 69 5.09 0.70 17.01
N ALA A 70 4.18 1.67 16.99
CA ALA A 70 3.11 1.72 15.99
C ALA A 70 3.65 1.82 14.55
N GLY A 71 4.72 2.60 14.35
CA GLY A 71 5.43 2.66 13.08
C GLY A 71 6.08 1.33 12.70
N ALA A 72 6.73 0.65 13.65
CA ALA A 72 7.32 -0.66 13.42
C ALA A 72 6.27 -1.74 13.09
N ILE A 73 5.14 -1.73 13.79
CA ILE A 73 3.99 -2.62 13.54
C ILE A 73 3.41 -2.37 12.14
N TYR A 74 3.28 -1.11 11.73
CA TYR A 74 2.85 -0.75 10.38
C TYR A 74 3.79 -1.33 9.31
N VAL A 75 5.11 -1.16 9.46
CA VAL A 75 6.10 -1.71 8.52
C VAL A 75 6.06 -3.24 8.50
N ALA A 76 5.94 -3.89 9.66
CA ALA A 76 5.77 -5.35 9.75
C ALA A 76 4.52 -5.80 9.01
N GLY A 77 3.40 -5.07 9.20
CA GLY A 77 2.16 -5.29 8.45
C GLY A 77 2.38 -5.17 6.93
N ALA A 78 3.12 -4.15 6.48
CA ALA A 78 3.41 -3.95 5.06
C ALA A 78 4.24 -5.10 4.47
N CYS A 79 5.25 -5.58 5.19
CA CYS A 79 6.03 -6.74 4.76
C CYS A 79 5.17 -8.01 4.63
N ILE A 80 4.36 -8.29 5.64
CA ILE A 80 3.45 -9.45 5.64
C ILE A 80 2.40 -9.30 4.55
N GLY A 81 1.82 -8.11 4.39
CA GLY A 81 0.86 -7.79 3.36
C GLY A 81 1.42 -7.98 1.95
N ALA A 82 2.64 -7.51 1.70
CA ALA A 82 3.31 -7.69 0.42
C ALA A 82 3.49 -9.17 0.07
N LEU A 83 3.91 -9.99 1.03
CA LEU A 83 4.08 -11.42 0.82
C LEU A 83 2.74 -12.14 0.61
N PHE A 84 1.75 -11.86 1.46
CA PHE A 84 0.44 -12.48 1.43
C PHE A 84 -0.34 -12.11 0.16
N PHE A 85 -0.49 -10.82 -0.11
CA PHE A 85 -1.22 -10.35 -1.28
C PHE A 85 -0.43 -10.54 -2.57
N GLY A 86 0.91 -10.55 -2.53
CA GLY A 86 1.74 -10.93 -3.67
C GLY A 86 1.39 -12.33 -4.15
N HIS A 87 1.36 -13.30 -3.24
CA HIS A 87 0.94 -14.67 -3.56
C HIS A 87 -0.53 -14.75 -4.03
N LEU A 88 -1.40 -13.96 -3.42
CA LEU A 88 -2.82 -13.90 -3.78
C LEU A 88 -3.04 -13.28 -5.17
N THR A 89 -2.21 -12.32 -5.56
CA THR A 89 -2.24 -11.67 -6.88
C THR A 89 -2.04 -12.68 -8.00
N ASP A 90 -1.14 -13.64 -7.80
CA ASP A 90 -0.88 -14.70 -8.77
C ASP A 90 -2.07 -15.66 -8.92
N ARG A 91 -2.86 -15.84 -7.86
CA ARG A 91 -3.99 -16.79 -7.84
C ARG A 91 -5.31 -16.18 -8.27
N PHE A 92 -5.65 -14.98 -7.83
CA PHE A 92 -6.97 -14.35 -8.05
C PHE A 92 -6.95 -13.25 -9.12
N GLY A 93 -5.77 -12.89 -9.60
CA GLY A 93 -5.59 -11.87 -10.62
C GLY A 93 -5.41 -10.46 -10.05
N ARG A 94 -4.58 -9.70 -10.72
CA ARG A 94 -4.11 -8.36 -10.32
C ARG A 94 -5.21 -7.34 -10.13
N LYS A 95 -6.22 -7.36 -11.03
CA LYS A 95 -7.31 -6.37 -11.03
C LYS A 95 -8.16 -6.42 -9.76
N GLN A 96 -8.46 -7.62 -9.28
CA GLN A 96 -9.28 -7.76 -8.07
C GLN A 96 -8.53 -7.31 -6.82
N LEU A 97 -7.28 -7.73 -6.70
CA LEU A 97 -6.47 -7.34 -5.56
C LEU A 97 -6.15 -5.85 -5.53
N PHE A 98 -5.91 -5.24 -6.68
CA PHE A 98 -5.72 -3.79 -6.79
C PHE A 98 -6.93 -2.98 -6.29
N LEU A 99 -8.14 -3.55 -6.31
CA LEU A 99 -9.33 -2.92 -5.75
C LEU A 99 -9.54 -3.25 -4.26
N ILE A 100 -9.16 -4.46 -3.84
CA ILE A 100 -9.36 -4.94 -2.47
C ILE A 100 -8.36 -4.29 -1.51
N THR A 101 -7.09 -4.16 -1.91
CA THR A 101 -6.03 -3.65 -1.02
C THR A 101 -6.22 -2.18 -0.64
N PRO A 102 -6.56 -1.23 -1.53
CA PRO A 102 -6.92 0.13 -1.14
C PRO A 102 -8.18 0.19 -0.29
N GLY A 103 -9.16 -0.70 -0.55
CA GLY A 103 -10.34 -0.82 0.29
C GLY A 103 -10.01 -1.22 1.72
N LEU A 104 -9.17 -2.24 1.88
CA LEU A 104 -8.68 -2.69 3.20
C LEU A 104 -7.93 -1.57 3.93
N TYR A 105 -7.01 -0.91 3.24
CA TYR A 105 -6.27 0.23 3.74
C TYR A 105 -7.19 1.36 4.21
N THR A 106 -8.14 1.77 3.38
CA THR A 106 -9.09 2.85 3.69
C THR A 106 -9.92 2.52 4.93
N VAL A 107 -10.46 1.31 5.02
CA VAL A 107 -11.21 0.85 6.19
C VAL A 107 -10.33 0.84 7.44
N ALA A 108 -9.11 0.32 7.36
CA ALA A 108 -8.18 0.28 8.48
C ALA A 108 -7.79 1.69 8.95
N THR A 109 -7.60 2.63 8.04
CA THR A 109 -7.32 4.04 8.36
C THR A 109 -8.50 4.70 9.08
N VAL A 110 -9.73 4.46 8.60
CA VAL A 110 -10.95 4.94 9.28
C VAL A 110 -11.06 4.33 10.69
N LEU A 111 -10.81 3.03 10.84
CA LEU A 111 -10.81 2.35 12.14
C LEU A 111 -9.75 2.92 13.09
N THR A 112 -8.63 3.38 12.57
CA THR A 112 -7.59 4.05 13.36
C THR A 112 -8.09 5.35 13.97
N ALA A 113 -8.90 6.12 13.22
CA ALA A 113 -9.48 7.38 13.72
C ALA A 113 -10.45 7.18 14.91
N PHE A 114 -11.06 6.02 15.02
CA PHE A 114 -11.97 5.65 16.11
C PHE A 114 -11.31 4.78 17.18
N ALA A 115 -10.00 4.80 17.31
CA ALA A 115 -9.29 3.95 18.27
C ALA A 115 -9.65 4.30 19.72
N PRO A 116 -10.33 3.40 20.47
CA PRO A 116 -10.71 3.65 21.86
C PRO A 116 -9.58 3.33 22.84
N ASN A 117 -8.58 2.57 22.41
CA ASN A 117 -7.45 2.16 23.26
C ASN A 117 -6.19 1.88 22.41
N PRO A 118 -5.00 1.84 23.03
CA PRO A 118 -3.74 1.60 22.33
C PRO A 118 -3.70 0.28 21.54
N ALA A 119 -4.27 -0.80 22.08
CA ALA A 119 -4.28 -2.11 21.42
C ALA A 119 -5.06 -2.07 20.10
N TRP A 120 -6.19 -1.37 20.08
CA TRP A 120 -6.96 -1.14 18.86
C TRP A 120 -6.16 -0.33 17.85
N TYR A 121 -5.49 0.72 18.30
CA TYR A 121 -4.64 1.56 17.46
C TYR A 121 -3.53 0.74 16.77
N PHE A 122 -2.82 -0.12 17.52
CA PHE A 122 -1.77 -0.97 16.96
C PHE A 122 -2.32 -1.99 15.95
N THR A 123 -3.48 -2.59 16.25
CA THR A 123 -4.13 -3.53 15.34
C THR A 123 -4.54 -2.84 14.03
N ALA A 124 -5.13 -1.65 14.13
CA ALA A 124 -5.51 -0.87 12.97
C ALA A 124 -4.27 -0.45 12.15
N ARG A 125 -3.16 -0.07 12.81
CA ARG A 125 -1.88 0.23 12.15
C ARG A 125 -1.29 -0.97 11.42
N PHE A 126 -1.37 -2.16 12.00
CA PHE A 126 -0.97 -3.39 11.34
C PHE A 126 -1.79 -3.66 10.07
N LEU A 127 -3.12 -3.53 10.16
CA LEU A 127 -4.03 -3.73 9.02
C LEU A 127 -3.80 -2.69 7.92
N THR A 128 -3.58 -1.42 8.29
CA THR A 128 -3.23 -0.36 7.32
C THR A 128 -1.95 -0.71 6.58
N GLY A 129 -0.90 -1.11 7.30
CA GLY A 129 0.35 -1.58 6.70
C GLY A 129 0.14 -2.76 5.76
N THR A 130 -0.65 -3.75 6.19
CA THR A 130 -0.97 -4.94 5.38
C THR A 130 -1.66 -4.56 4.06
N GLY A 131 -2.58 -3.60 4.09
CA GLY A 131 -3.25 -3.09 2.88
C GLY A 131 -2.29 -2.42 1.91
N ILE A 132 -1.44 -1.52 2.41
CA ILE A 132 -0.43 -0.82 1.61
C ILE A 132 0.60 -1.80 1.03
N GLY A 133 1.12 -2.72 1.84
CA GLY A 133 2.06 -3.73 1.37
C GLY A 133 1.48 -4.58 0.23
N GLY A 134 0.20 -4.93 0.33
CA GLY A 134 -0.53 -5.63 -0.71
C GLY A 134 -0.67 -4.83 -1.99
N GLU A 135 -0.92 -3.53 -1.88
CA GLU A 135 -1.01 -2.62 -3.02
C GLU A 135 0.32 -2.52 -3.77
N TYR A 136 1.43 -2.33 -3.05
CA TYR A 136 2.77 -2.33 -3.65
C TYR A 136 3.11 -3.65 -4.35
N ALA A 137 2.72 -4.79 -3.77
CA ALA A 137 2.94 -6.08 -4.41
C ALA A 137 2.14 -6.21 -5.71
N ALA A 138 0.88 -5.76 -5.73
CA ALA A 138 0.02 -5.78 -6.91
C ALA A 138 0.54 -4.83 -8.03
N LEU A 139 1.08 -3.66 -7.66
CA LEU A 139 1.66 -2.69 -8.58
C LEU A 139 2.97 -3.17 -9.20
N ASN A 140 3.89 -3.68 -8.38
CA ASN A 140 5.23 -4.10 -8.84
C ASN A 140 5.22 -5.40 -9.63
N SER A 141 4.15 -6.18 -9.56
CA SER A 141 3.98 -7.40 -10.36
C SER A 141 3.40 -7.12 -11.76
N ALA A 142 3.12 -5.86 -12.09
CA ALA A 142 2.60 -5.43 -13.39
C ALA A 142 3.70 -5.08 -14.36
#